data_b696c31e2d7d3e044d2f6c088c38da86
#
_entry.id   b696c31e2d7d3e044d2f6c088c38da86
#
_cell.length_a   1.000
_cell.length_b   1.000
_cell.length_c   1.000
_cell.angle_alpha   90.00
_cell.angle_beta   90.00
_cell.angle_gamma   90.00
#
_symmetry.space_group_name_H-M   'P 1'
#
loop_
_entity.id
_entity.type
_entity.pdbx_description
1 polymer ?
#
loop_
_entity_poly.entity_id
_entity_poly.type
_entity_poly.pdbx_seq_one_letter_code
_entity_poly.pdbx_strand_id
1 'polypeptide(L)'
;MKAVRFEGYGPVGVLNVADVPQPVPGPAQVLVGVKAAGINPGEAKIREGAGASRWPATFPSGEGSDLAGIVEQAGPDVTTAAVGDEVIGWVDTRSSHAQYAVVEASHLTPKPAAVPWEVAGALPVAGFTAWAAVRAVALSAGDTLVVSGAAGGVGSITVQLARRAGATVIGLASEQNHGWLAAHGVVPVAYGDGAVGRIRKIASKADAFIDTYGGDYVELALGELGVPPDRVDTIVRFDAVERYGVKSEGNAVGASAAVLAELASLIAAGELEVPIAGTYPLTQVREAYARLASGHVRGKIVLLPE
;
A
#
# COMPACT_ATOMS: atom_id res chain seq x y z
N MET A 1 -4.46 -26.65 3.11
CA MET A 1 -4.02 -25.41 3.73
C MET A 1 -5.20 -24.51 3.97
N LYS A 2 -5.11 -23.58 4.93
CA LYS A 2 -6.11 -22.53 5.14
C LYS A 2 -5.89 -21.36 4.17
N ALA A 3 -6.97 -20.86 3.56
CA ALA A 3 -6.93 -19.69 2.69
C ALA A 3 -8.24 -18.90 2.79
N VAL A 4 -8.15 -17.58 2.64
CA VAL A 4 -9.33 -16.72 2.50
C VAL A 4 -9.93 -16.92 1.12
N ARG A 5 -11.26 -17.11 1.07
CA ARG A 5 -12.03 -17.31 -0.16
C ARG A 5 -13.36 -16.58 -0.11
N PHE A 6 -13.91 -16.26 -1.29
CA PHE A 6 -15.27 -15.77 -1.46
C PHE A 6 -15.85 -16.26 -2.79
N GLU A 7 -17.18 -16.54 -2.79
CA GLU A 7 -17.90 -17.21 -3.89
C GLU A 7 -18.61 -16.23 -4.83
N GLY A 8 -18.62 -14.96 -4.51
CA GLY A 8 -19.27 -13.90 -5.29
C GLY A 8 -18.94 -12.53 -4.73
N TYR A 9 -19.16 -11.50 -5.53
CA TYR A 9 -18.97 -10.13 -5.07
C TYR A 9 -19.83 -9.79 -3.86
N GLY A 10 -19.30 -9.00 -2.93
CA GLY A 10 -20.04 -8.58 -1.75
C GLY A 10 -19.19 -7.91 -0.69
N PRO A 11 -19.83 -7.44 0.40
CA PRO A 11 -19.18 -6.81 1.52
C PRO A 11 -18.29 -7.79 2.29
N VAL A 12 -17.65 -7.34 3.36
CA VAL A 12 -16.72 -8.13 4.19
C VAL A 12 -17.29 -9.51 4.62
N GLY A 13 -18.61 -9.62 4.77
CA GLY A 13 -19.29 -10.85 5.17
C GLY A 13 -19.14 -12.04 4.21
N VAL A 14 -18.79 -11.80 2.94
CA VAL A 14 -18.57 -12.90 1.96
C VAL A 14 -17.24 -13.62 2.16
N LEU A 15 -16.29 -13.04 2.88
CA LEU A 15 -15.01 -13.65 3.17
C LEU A 15 -15.15 -14.85 4.11
N ASN A 16 -14.54 -15.97 3.73
CA ASN A 16 -14.47 -17.19 4.54
C ASN A 16 -13.04 -17.72 4.55
N VAL A 17 -12.63 -18.33 5.64
CA VAL A 17 -11.42 -19.15 5.69
C VAL A 17 -11.79 -20.57 5.38
N ALA A 18 -11.26 -21.10 4.28
CA ALA A 18 -11.56 -22.44 3.79
C ALA A 18 -10.31 -23.33 3.80
N ASP A 19 -10.55 -24.64 3.92
CA ASP A 19 -9.53 -25.65 3.64
C ASP A 19 -9.48 -25.87 2.12
N VAL A 20 -8.33 -25.62 1.54
CA VAL A 20 -8.09 -25.79 0.11
C VAL A 20 -6.84 -26.64 -0.14
N PRO A 21 -6.68 -27.30 -1.29
CA PRO A 21 -5.44 -27.93 -1.66
C PRO A 21 -4.28 -26.94 -1.64
N GLN A 22 -3.10 -27.38 -1.22
CA GLN A 22 -1.89 -26.57 -1.35
C GLN A 22 -1.55 -26.43 -2.83
N PRO A 23 -1.32 -25.21 -3.34
CA PRO A 23 -0.99 -25.02 -4.75
C PRO A 23 0.45 -25.52 -5.04
N VAL A 24 0.69 -25.86 -6.30
CA VAL A 24 2.00 -26.29 -6.78
C VAL A 24 2.58 -25.18 -7.69
N PRO A 25 3.83 -24.76 -7.46
CA PRO A 25 4.44 -23.72 -8.28
C PRO A 25 4.73 -24.24 -9.70
N GLY A 26 4.49 -23.38 -10.69
CA GLY A 26 4.92 -23.59 -12.07
C GLY A 26 6.44 -23.41 -12.25
N PRO A 27 6.96 -23.59 -13.49
CA PRO A 27 8.41 -23.59 -13.77
C PRO A 27 9.17 -22.36 -13.27
N ALA A 28 8.61 -21.15 -13.45
CA ALA A 28 9.24 -19.87 -13.04
C ALA A 28 8.70 -19.32 -11.70
N GLN A 29 7.97 -20.14 -10.95
CA GLN A 29 7.29 -19.76 -9.72
C GLN A 29 7.89 -20.44 -8.50
N VAL A 30 7.62 -19.86 -7.35
CA VAL A 30 7.93 -20.48 -6.05
C VAL A 30 6.65 -20.63 -5.21
N LEU A 31 6.66 -21.61 -4.32
CA LEU A 31 5.69 -21.70 -3.25
C LEU A 31 6.28 -21.03 -2.01
N VAL A 32 5.58 -20.04 -1.48
CA VAL A 32 5.98 -19.31 -0.27
C VAL A 32 5.06 -19.72 0.88
N GLY A 33 5.63 -20.17 1.98
CA GLY A 33 4.96 -20.27 3.27
C GLY A 33 4.82 -18.86 3.87
N VAL A 34 3.59 -18.33 3.85
CA VAL A 34 3.31 -16.93 4.20
C VAL A 34 3.42 -16.72 5.71
N LYS A 35 4.26 -15.80 6.14
CA LYS A 35 4.40 -15.38 7.54
C LYS A 35 3.58 -14.13 7.85
N ALA A 36 3.45 -13.23 6.88
CA ALA A 36 2.67 -12.01 7.02
C ALA A 36 2.12 -11.56 5.66
N ALA A 37 0.89 -11.05 5.63
CA ALA A 37 0.21 -10.55 4.45
C ALA A 37 -0.55 -9.26 4.78
N GLY A 38 -0.17 -8.14 4.16
CA GLY A 38 -0.84 -6.86 4.34
C GLY A 38 -2.24 -6.85 3.71
N ILE A 39 -3.17 -6.11 4.31
CA ILE A 39 -4.47 -5.85 3.68
C ILE A 39 -4.52 -4.45 3.07
N ASN A 40 -5.25 -4.30 1.97
CA ASN A 40 -5.33 -3.06 1.21
C ASN A 40 -6.78 -2.68 0.91
N PRO A 41 -7.14 -1.36 0.94
CA PRO A 41 -8.50 -0.91 0.57
C PRO A 41 -8.90 -1.30 -0.87
N GLY A 42 -7.93 -1.39 -1.78
CA GLY A 42 -8.17 -1.80 -3.17
C GLY A 42 -8.75 -3.20 -3.30
N GLU A 43 -8.28 -4.13 -2.47
CA GLU A 43 -8.79 -5.51 -2.41
C GLU A 43 -10.26 -5.54 -2.01
N ALA A 44 -10.64 -4.78 -0.98
CA ALA A 44 -12.04 -4.65 -0.56
C ALA A 44 -12.93 -4.11 -1.69
N LYS A 45 -12.47 -3.07 -2.41
CA LYS A 45 -13.21 -2.51 -3.56
C LYS A 45 -13.40 -3.55 -4.69
N ILE A 46 -12.36 -4.33 -4.99
CA ILE A 46 -12.44 -5.40 -5.99
C ILE A 46 -13.43 -6.49 -5.53
N ARG A 47 -13.35 -6.94 -4.29
CA ARG A 47 -14.26 -7.92 -3.71
C ARG A 47 -15.72 -7.43 -3.71
N GLU A 48 -15.96 -6.15 -3.50
CA GLU A 48 -17.29 -5.53 -3.54
C GLU A 48 -17.80 -5.32 -4.98
N GLY A 49 -16.98 -5.63 -5.99
CA GLY A 49 -17.35 -5.51 -7.41
C GLY A 49 -17.13 -4.11 -7.97
N ALA A 50 -16.63 -3.16 -7.18
CA ALA A 50 -16.24 -1.85 -7.68
C ALA A 50 -15.08 -2.00 -8.67
N GLY A 51 -15.30 -1.62 -9.93
CA GLY A 51 -14.31 -1.80 -10.99
C GLY A 51 -14.19 -3.24 -11.52
N ALA A 52 -15.22 -4.07 -11.40
CA ALA A 52 -15.24 -5.45 -11.92
C ALA A 52 -14.98 -5.53 -13.43
N SER A 53 -15.28 -4.48 -14.19
CA SER A 53 -14.94 -4.39 -15.62
C SER A 53 -13.42 -4.26 -15.85
N ARG A 54 -12.68 -3.67 -14.93
CA ARG A 54 -11.23 -3.48 -15.01
C ARG A 54 -10.45 -4.60 -14.30
N TRP A 55 -10.99 -5.09 -13.18
CA TRP A 55 -10.38 -6.12 -12.34
C TRP A 55 -11.39 -7.22 -12.00
N PRO A 56 -11.78 -8.05 -12.98
CA PRO A 56 -12.77 -9.11 -12.73
C PRO A 56 -12.25 -10.13 -11.71
N ALA A 57 -13.15 -10.67 -10.90
CA ALA A 57 -12.86 -11.81 -10.05
C ALA A 57 -13.30 -13.10 -10.72
N THR A 58 -12.53 -14.17 -10.56
CA THR A 58 -12.93 -15.55 -10.92
C THR A 58 -13.33 -16.25 -9.63
N PHE A 59 -14.52 -16.85 -9.59
CA PHE A 59 -15.04 -17.49 -8.38
C PHE A 59 -14.85 -19.02 -8.38
N PRO A 60 -14.50 -19.63 -7.23
CA PRO A 60 -14.15 -18.97 -5.96
C PRO A 60 -12.86 -18.16 -6.04
N SER A 61 -12.89 -16.92 -5.57
CA SER A 61 -11.72 -16.04 -5.56
C SER A 61 -10.96 -16.13 -4.25
N GLY A 62 -9.65 -15.91 -4.31
CA GLY A 62 -8.84 -15.59 -3.16
C GLY A 62 -8.88 -14.10 -2.83
N GLU A 63 -8.13 -13.70 -1.80
CA GLU A 63 -7.93 -12.33 -1.37
C GLU A 63 -6.45 -12.10 -1.06
N GLY A 64 -5.99 -10.83 -1.15
CA GLY A 64 -4.66 -10.42 -0.76
C GLY A 64 -3.64 -10.39 -1.89
N SER A 65 -2.79 -9.37 -1.87
CA SER A 65 -1.72 -9.14 -2.84
C SER A 65 -0.34 -9.14 -2.19
N ASP A 66 -0.21 -8.55 -1.00
CA ASP A 66 1.05 -8.40 -0.27
C ASP A 66 1.42 -9.69 0.47
N LEU A 67 2.70 -10.06 0.49
CA LEU A 67 3.20 -11.12 1.34
C LEU A 67 4.68 -10.95 1.74
N ALA A 68 5.02 -11.57 2.86
CA ALA A 68 6.38 -11.96 3.21
C ALA A 68 6.35 -13.38 3.79
N GLY A 69 7.38 -14.16 3.54
CA GLY A 69 7.40 -15.54 3.97
C GLY A 69 8.70 -16.26 3.61
N ILE A 70 8.65 -17.58 3.69
CA ILE A 70 9.78 -18.47 3.42
C ILE A 70 9.48 -19.29 2.18
N VAL A 71 10.44 -19.41 1.27
CA VAL A 71 10.34 -20.25 0.08
C VAL A 71 10.34 -21.72 0.49
N GLU A 72 9.26 -22.43 0.19
CA GLU A 72 9.09 -23.86 0.52
C GLU A 72 9.38 -24.78 -0.68
N GLN A 73 9.09 -24.31 -1.90
CA GLN A 73 9.38 -25.01 -3.15
C GLN A 73 9.76 -24.00 -4.23
N ALA A 74 10.62 -24.42 -5.15
CA ALA A 74 10.98 -23.63 -6.32
C ALA A 74 10.77 -24.45 -7.60
N GLY A 75 10.21 -23.80 -8.63
CA GLY A 75 10.09 -24.40 -9.95
C GLY A 75 11.45 -24.58 -10.62
N PRO A 76 11.56 -25.46 -11.63
CA PRO A 76 12.85 -25.82 -12.22
C PRO A 76 13.59 -24.67 -12.93
N ASP A 77 12.89 -23.62 -13.35
CA ASP A 77 13.48 -22.47 -14.05
C ASP A 77 13.83 -21.33 -13.08
N VAL A 78 13.57 -21.48 -11.78
CA VAL A 78 13.88 -20.46 -10.76
C VAL A 78 15.36 -20.49 -10.41
N THR A 79 16.03 -19.34 -10.60
CA THR A 79 17.45 -19.16 -10.28
C THR A 79 17.70 -18.04 -9.27
N THR A 80 16.66 -17.27 -8.93
CA THR A 80 16.75 -16.05 -8.10
C THR A 80 16.33 -16.26 -6.66
N ALA A 81 15.77 -17.42 -6.32
CA ALA A 81 15.34 -17.78 -4.97
C ALA A 81 15.55 -19.30 -4.74
N ALA A 82 15.87 -19.66 -3.53
CA ALA A 82 16.07 -21.04 -3.09
C ALA A 82 15.14 -21.41 -1.93
N VAL A 83 14.89 -22.69 -1.75
CA VAL A 83 14.15 -23.21 -0.58
C VAL A 83 14.85 -22.78 0.71
N GLY A 84 14.09 -22.20 1.64
CA GLY A 84 14.57 -21.65 2.89
C GLY A 84 14.83 -20.14 2.86
N ASP A 85 14.83 -19.49 1.71
CA ASP A 85 15.03 -18.05 1.62
C ASP A 85 13.86 -17.28 2.25
N GLU A 86 14.18 -16.27 3.06
CA GLU A 86 13.22 -15.28 3.56
C GLU A 86 12.98 -14.22 2.50
N VAL A 87 11.73 -14.02 2.08
CA VAL A 87 11.37 -13.16 0.96
C VAL A 87 10.24 -12.19 1.27
N ILE A 88 10.22 -11.08 0.54
CA ILE A 88 9.11 -10.13 0.44
C ILE A 88 8.63 -10.16 -1.01
N GLY A 89 7.33 -10.10 -1.25
CA GLY A 89 6.80 -10.09 -2.59
C GLY A 89 5.33 -9.76 -2.70
N TRP A 90 4.82 -9.90 -3.91
CA TRP A 90 3.40 -9.70 -4.21
C TRP A 90 2.87 -10.73 -5.19
N VAL A 91 1.56 -10.89 -5.21
CA VAL A 91 0.84 -11.72 -6.16
C VAL A 91 -0.23 -10.91 -6.90
N ASP A 92 -0.38 -11.17 -8.19
CA ASP A 92 -1.44 -10.55 -9.01
C ASP A 92 -2.74 -11.37 -8.96
N THR A 93 -2.67 -12.59 -8.42
CA THR A 93 -3.77 -13.57 -8.38
C THR A 93 -4.70 -13.43 -7.18
N ARG A 94 -4.47 -12.44 -6.29
CA ARG A 94 -5.24 -12.26 -5.04
C ARG A 94 -5.25 -13.51 -4.18
N SER A 95 -4.11 -14.03 -3.83
CA SER A 95 -3.98 -15.32 -3.14
C SER A 95 -3.07 -15.29 -1.90
N SER A 96 -2.60 -14.10 -1.49
CA SER A 96 -1.64 -14.01 -0.39
C SER A 96 -2.25 -14.18 1.01
N HIS A 97 -3.57 -14.01 1.16
CA HIS A 97 -4.24 -14.27 2.44
C HIS A 97 -4.49 -15.77 2.62
N ALA A 98 -3.41 -16.51 2.74
CA ALA A 98 -3.37 -17.97 2.85
C ALA A 98 -2.09 -18.43 3.56
N GLN A 99 -2.07 -19.68 4.03
CA GLN A 99 -0.85 -20.26 4.61
C GLN A 99 0.28 -20.41 3.58
N TYR A 100 -0.08 -20.64 2.31
CA TYR A 100 0.87 -20.76 1.20
C TYR A 100 0.35 -20.01 -0.02
N ALA A 101 1.26 -19.36 -0.73
CA ALA A 101 0.96 -18.69 -1.98
C ALA A 101 2.00 -19.06 -3.07
N VAL A 102 1.53 -19.25 -4.29
CA VAL A 102 2.41 -19.34 -5.46
C VAL A 102 2.71 -17.94 -5.95
N VAL A 103 3.98 -17.65 -6.16
CA VAL A 103 4.51 -16.32 -6.50
C VAL A 103 5.44 -16.45 -7.69
N GLU A 104 5.37 -15.52 -8.65
CA GLU A 104 6.38 -15.39 -9.69
C GLU A 104 7.73 -15.08 -9.04
N ALA A 105 8.79 -15.82 -9.38
CA ALA A 105 10.10 -15.59 -8.79
C ALA A 105 10.62 -14.15 -9.04
N SER A 106 10.21 -13.52 -10.14
CA SER A 106 10.51 -12.12 -10.46
C SER A 106 9.78 -11.10 -9.58
N HIS A 107 8.78 -11.52 -8.82
CA HIS A 107 8.02 -10.68 -7.89
C HIS A 107 8.61 -10.69 -6.46
N LEU A 108 9.74 -11.33 -6.27
CA LEU A 108 10.35 -11.50 -4.96
C LEU A 108 11.62 -10.68 -4.82
N THR A 109 11.88 -10.27 -3.59
CA THR A 109 13.18 -9.76 -3.13
C THR A 109 13.53 -10.42 -1.80
N PRO A 110 14.82 -10.62 -1.49
CA PRO A 110 15.24 -11.09 -0.18
C PRO A 110 14.74 -10.16 0.93
N LYS A 111 14.22 -10.73 2.01
CA LYS A 111 13.84 -9.97 3.20
C LYS A 111 15.10 -9.67 4.03
N PRO A 112 15.45 -8.40 4.28
CA PRO A 112 16.54 -8.09 5.20
C PRO A 112 16.22 -8.60 6.61
N ALA A 113 17.20 -9.18 7.27
CA ALA A 113 17.02 -9.78 8.60
C ALA A 113 16.50 -8.79 9.66
N ALA A 114 16.86 -7.50 9.54
CA ALA A 114 16.41 -6.44 10.43
C ALA A 114 14.94 -6.02 10.23
N VAL A 115 14.28 -6.46 9.14
CA VAL A 115 12.88 -6.09 8.84
C VAL A 115 11.95 -7.14 9.49
N PRO A 116 11.06 -6.74 10.43
CA PRO A 116 10.07 -7.65 11.00
C PRO A 116 9.11 -8.21 9.94
N TRP A 117 8.55 -9.39 10.16
CA TRP A 117 7.64 -10.04 9.21
C TRP A 117 6.41 -9.19 8.89
N GLU A 118 5.82 -8.57 9.91
CA GLU A 118 4.62 -7.73 9.77
C GLU A 118 4.88 -6.52 8.87
N VAL A 119 6.06 -5.91 9.02
CA VAL A 119 6.49 -4.78 8.21
C VAL A 119 6.78 -5.24 6.78
N ALA A 120 7.49 -6.37 6.63
CA ALA A 120 7.81 -6.95 5.33
C ALA A 120 6.54 -7.31 4.54
N GLY A 121 5.59 -8.01 5.18
CA GLY A 121 4.32 -8.40 4.55
C GLY A 121 3.36 -7.23 4.28
N ALA A 122 3.57 -6.06 4.91
CA ALA A 122 2.75 -4.86 4.71
C ALA A 122 3.29 -3.93 3.62
N LEU A 123 4.53 -4.15 3.17
CA LEU A 123 5.28 -3.19 2.36
C LEU A 123 4.84 -3.12 0.88
N PRO A 124 4.59 -4.23 0.14
CA PRO A 124 4.59 -4.22 -1.31
C PRO A 124 3.64 -3.18 -1.93
N VAL A 125 2.34 -3.38 -1.86
CA VAL A 125 1.36 -2.50 -2.54
C VAL A 125 1.45 -1.06 -2.04
N ALA A 126 1.57 -0.85 -0.73
CA ALA A 126 1.65 0.49 -0.16
C ALA A 126 2.98 1.18 -0.53
N GLY A 127 4.08 0.45 -0.50
CA GLY A 127 5.40 0.93 -0.88
C GLY A 127 5.49 1.30 -2.35
N PHE A 128 5.05 0.41 -3.24
CA PHE A 128 5.00 0.67 -4.68
C PHE A 128 4.18 1.91 -5.01
N THR A 129 3.00 2.01 -4.38
CA THR A 129 2.09 3.14 -4.59
C THR A 129 2.71 4.45 -4.13
N ALA A 130 3.31 4.49 -2.95
CA ALA A 130 3.97 5.68 -2.43
C ALA A 130 5.18 6.09 -3.28
N TRP A 131 5.99 5.11 -3.72
CA TRP A 131 7.16 5.34 -4.56
C TRP A 131 6.75 5.94 -5.92
N ALA A 132 5.72 5.37 -6.56
CA ALA A 132 5.22 5.86 -7.84
C ALA A 132 4.60 7.27 -7.71
N ALA A 133 3.74 7.50 -6.72
CA ALA A 133 3.09 8.80 -6.50
C ALA A 133 4.09 9.94 -6.26
N VAL A 134 5.15 9.69 -5.49
CA VAL A 134 6.21 10.70 -5.25
C VAL A 134 6.96 11.03 -6.56
N ARG A 135 7.22 10.04 -7.41
CA ARG A 135 7.86 10.25 -8.71
C ARG A 135 6.93 10.93 -9.72
N ALA A 136 5.63 10.58 -9.68
CA ALA A 136 4.62 11.17 -10.56
C ALA A 136 4.61 12.70 -10.48
N VAL A 137 4.70 13.26 -9.29
CA VAL A 137 4.66 14.70 -9.07
C VAL A 137 6.02 15.39 -9.26
N ALA A 138 7.07 14.68 -9.66
CA ALA A 138 8.39 15.19 -10.04
C ALA A 138 8.97 16.21 -9.04
N LEU A 139 9.01 15.86 -7.75
CA LEU A 139 9.49 16.75 -6.69
C LEU A 139 10.93 17.20 -6.92
N SER A 140 11.16 18.48 -6.63
CA SER A 140 12.49 19.08 -6.53
C SER A 140 12.81 19.43 -5.08
N ALA A 141 14.08 19.50 -4.76
CA ALA A 141 14.50 19.96 -3.44
C ALA A 141 14.00 21.41 -3.19
N GLY A 142 13.35 21.60 -2.03
CA GLY A 142 12.73 22.88 -1.67
C GLY A 142 11.26 23.03 -2.06
N ASP A 143 10.69 22.13 -2.88
CA ASP A 143 9.26 22.12 -3.16
C ASP A 143 8.42 21.92 -1.89
N THR A 144 7.24 22.48 -1.86
CA THR A 144 6.22 22.22 -0.84
C THR A 144 5.20 21.21 -1.37
N LEU A 145 5.18 20.01 -0.78
CA LEU A 145 4.21 18.96 -1.07
C LEU A 145 3.12 18.93 0.01
N VAL A 146 1.87 18.85 -0.41
CA VAL A 146 0.74 18.53 0.47
C VAL A 146 0.29 17.09 0.22
N VAL A 147 0.09 16.32 1.29
CA VAL A 147 -0.37 14.91 1.21
C VAL A 147 -1.66 14.74 2.00
N SER A 148 -2.76 14.32 1.35
CA SER A 148 -3.97 13.90 2.05
C SER A 148 -3.82 12.48 2.60
N GLY A 149 -4.48 12.16 3.71
CA GLY A 149 -4.36 10.83 4.33
C GLY A 149 -2.92 10.47 4.78
N ALA A 150 -2.14 11.48 5.17
CA ALA A 150 -0.70 11.42 5.40
C ALA A 150 -0.22 10.38 6.43
N ALA A 151 -1.11 9.91 7.32
CA ALA A 151 -0.80 8.88 8.31
C ALA A 151 -1.33 7.48 7.94
N GLY A 152 -2.02 7.34 6.80
CA GLY A 152 -2.55 6.06 6.31
C GLY A 152 -1.46 5.12 5.77
N GLY A 153 -1.87 3.96 5.26
CA GLY A 153 -0.93 2.94 4.77
C GLY A 153 0.03 3.43 3.69
N VAL A 154 -0.49 4.12 2.67
CA VAL A 154 0.34 4.72 1.60
C VAL A 154 0.91 6.07 2.06
N GLY A 155 0.07 6.93 2.67
CA GLY A 155 0.47 8.28 3.06
C GLY A 155 1.67 8.31 4.00
N SER A 156 1.76 7.38 4.96
CA SER A 156 2.88 7.30 5.90
C SER A 156 4.23 7.02 5.23
N ILE A 157 4.25 6.26 4.15
CA ILE A 157 5.44 6.01 3.33
C ILE A 157 5.71 7.21 2.42
N THR A 158 4.66 7.74 1.77
CA THR A 158 4.75 8.89 0.86
C THR A 158 5.42 10.09 1.50
N VAL A 159 5.01 10.47 2.71
CA VAL A 159 5.57 11.67 3.39
C VAL A 159 7.06 11.51 3.69
N GLN A 160 7.51 10.31 4.05
CA GLN A 160 8.90 10.03 4.33
C GLN A 160 9.76 10.03 3.05
N LEU A 161 9.28 9.41 1.96
CA LEU A 161 9.96 9.42 0.67
C LEU A 161 10.06 10.84 0.10
N ALA A 162 9.01 11.65 0.22
CA ALA A 162 9.02 13.05 -0.20
C ALA A 162 10.02 13.91 0.63
N ARG A 163 10.11 13.66 1.94
CA ARG A 163 11.13 14.28 2.79
C ARG A 163 12.55 13.93 2.34
N ARG A 164 12.79 12.66 2.01
CA ARG A 164 14.09 12.20 1.46
C ARG A 164 14.43 12.87 0.12
N ALA A 165 13.42 13.19 -0.70
CA ALA A 165 13.60 13.96 -1.94
C ALA A 165 13.89 15.46 -1.70
N GLY A 166 13.93 15.92 -0.44
CA GLY A 166 14.25 17.29 -0.06
C GLY A 166 13.05 18.25 -0.06
N ALA A 167 11.82 17.75 -0.15
CA ALA A 167 10.62 18.57 -0.09
C ALA A 167 10.27 18.98 1.34
N THR A 168 9.63 20.15 1.49
CA THR A 168 8.85 20.49 2.68
C THR A 168 7.50 19.79 2.56
N VAL A 169 7.16 18.93 3.52
CA VAL A 169 5.93 18.12 3.45
C VAL A 169 4.92 18.59 4.48
N ILE A 170 3.71 18.91 4.02
CA ILE A 170 2.53 19.20 4.83
C ILE A 170 1.61 17.99 4.76
N GLY A 171 1.35 17.35 5.91
CA GLY A 171 0.54 16.13 5.99
C GLY A 171 -0.83 16.38 6.58
N LEU A 172 -1.90 16.12 5.80
CA LEU A 172 -3.28 16.19 6.31
C LEU A 172 -3.62 14.89 7.04
N ALA A 173 -3.86 15.00 8.33
CA ALA A 173 -4.22 13.86 9.20
C ALA A 173 -5.07 14.31 10.40
N SER A 174 -5.65 13.34 11.13
CA SER A 174 -6.28 13.60 12.43
C SER A 174 -5.24 14.00 13.47
N GLU A 175 -5.63 14.82 14.45
CA GLU A 175 -4.74 15.37 15.48
C GLU A 175 -3.95 14.30 16.25
N GLN A 176 -4.55 13.13 16.48
CA GLN A 176 -3.88 11.99 17.11
C GLN A 176 -2.62 11.50 16.38
N ASN A 177 -2.49 11.83 15.09
CA ASN A 177 -1.36 11.45 14.24
C ASN A 177 -0.32 12.58 14.08
N HIS A 178 -0.60 13.79 14.61
CA HIS A 178 0.28 14.95 14.43
C HIS A 178 1.67 14.72 15.04
N GLY A 179 1.72 14.09 16.23
CA GLY A 179 3.00 13.78 16.89
C GLY A 179 3.88 12.85 16.05
N TRP A 180 3.28 11.82 15.42
CA TRP A 180 4.01 10.91 14.55
C TRP A 180 4.52 11.63 13.29
N LEU A 181 3.67 12.42 12.63
CA LEU A 181 4.07 13.21 11.45
C LEU A 181 5.22 14.17 11.78
N ALA A 182 5.12 14.90 12.89
CA ALA A 182 6.16 15.84 13.32
C ALA A 182 7.49 15.13 13.61
N ALA A 183 7.46 13.94 14.23
CA ALA A 183 8.66 13.13 14.48
C ALA A 183 9.38 12.71 13.19
N HIS A 184 8.62 12.62 12.06
CA HIS A 184 9.17 12.34 10.73
C HIS A 184 9.46 13.60 9.90
N GLY A 185 9.51 14.79 10.55
CA GLY A 185 9.82 16.05 9.89
C GLY A 185 8.74 16.57 8.95
N VAL A 186 7.50 16.08 9.10
CA VAL A 186 6.31 16.49 8.34
C VAL A 186 5.56 17.53 9.14
N VAL A 187 5.10 18.62 8.52
CA VAL A 187 4.27 19.62 9.17
C VAL A 187 2.81 19.12 9.20
N PRO A 188 2.27 18.76 10.36
CA PRO A 188 0.93 18.19 10.41
C PRO A 188 -0.14 19.27 10.33
N VAL A 189 -1.22 18.97 9.61
CA VAL A 189 -2.41 19.83 9.50
C VAL A 189 -3.65 18.99 9.69
N ALA A 190 -4.59 19.44 10.52
CA ALA A 190 -5.88 18.81 10.66
C ALA A 190 -6.67 18.97 9.35
N TYR A 191 -7.28 17.86 8.88
CA TYR A 191 -8.15 17.88 7.71
C TYR A 191 -9.52 18.52 8.02
N GLY A 192 -10.41 18.60 7.00
CA GLY A 192 -11.75 19.16 7.12
C GLY A 192 -11.78 20.68 6.97
N ASP A 193 -12.89 21.29 7.40
CA ASP A 193 -13.15 22.70 7.18
C ASP A 193 -12.01 23.62 7.58
N GLY A 194 -11.65 24.55 6.69
CA GLY A 194 -10.54 25.47 6.92
C GLY A 194 -9.13 24.90 6.73
N ALA A 195 -8.98 23.67 6.21
CA ALA A 195 -7.68 23.04 5.95
C ALA A 195 -6.80 23.92 5.05
N VAL A 196 -7.34 24.51 3.99
CA VAL A 196 -6.62 25.42 3.10
C VAL A 196 -6.06 26.63 3.84
N GLY A 197 -6.85 27.24 4.73
CA GLY A 197 -6.39 28.35 5.56
C GLY A 197 -5.25 27.95 6.52
N ARG A 198 -5.29 26.73 7.04
CA ARG A 198 -4.19 26.17 7.86
C ARG A 198 -2.92 25.92 7.04
N ILE A 199 -3.07 25.34 5.82
CA ILE A 199 -1.96 25.12 4.89
C ILE A 199 -1.29 26.46 4.52
N ARG A 200 -2.09 27.48 4.16
CA ARG A 200 -1.58 28.80 3.75
C ARG A 200 -0.86 29.56 4.86
N LYS A 201 -1.12 29.25 6.14
CA LYS A 201 -0.34 29.80 7.27
C LYS A 201 1.05 29.20 7.37
N ILE A 202 1.28 28.03 6.79
CA ILE A 202 2.57 27.32 6.80
C ILE A 202 3.38 27.64 5.56
N ALA A 203 2.70 27.60 4.39
CA ALA A 203 3.31 27.86 3.10
C ALA A 203 2.37 28.72 2.23
N SER A 204 2.90 29.76 1.63
CA SER A 204 2.15 30.63 0.72
C SER A 204 1.77 29.97 -0.59
N LYS A 205 2.48 28.88 -0.95
CA LYS A 205 2.29 28.08 -2.18
C LYS A 205 2.47 26.61 -1.87
N ALA A 206 1.67 25.76 -2.50
CA ALA A 206 1.92 24.33 -2.64
C ALA A 206 2.41 24.06 -4.06
N ASP A 207 3.52 23.34 -4.21
CA ASP A 207 4.12 23.03 -5.52
C ASP A 207 3.61 21.71 -6.07
N ALA A 208 3.21 20.80 -5.20
CA ALA A 208 2.67 19.49 -5.55
C ALA A 208 1.62 19.01 -4.54
N PHE A 209 0.77 18.06 -4.97
CA PHE A 209 -0.22 17.42 -4.12
C PHE A 209 -0.30 15.93 -4.42
N ILE A 210 -0.31 15.10 -3.36
CA ILE A 210 -0.58 13.67 -3.48
C ILE A 210 -1.81 13.33 -2.65
N ASP A 211 -2.85 12.83 -3.34
CA ASP A 211 -4.09 12.42 -2.72
C ASP A 211 -4.12 10.91 -2.47
N THR A 212 -4.04 10.53 -1.19
CA THR A 212 -4.15 9.12 -0.75
C THR A 212 -5.46 8.81 -0.04
N TYR A 213 -6.39 9.77 0.02
CA TYR A 213 -7.65 9.65 0.74
C TYR A 213 -8.89 9.67 -0.18
N GLY A 214 -8.93 10.58 -1.16
CA GLY A 214 -10.10 10.81 -2.02
C GLY A 214 -10.95 11.99 -1.55
N GLY A 215 -12.28 11.91 -1.77
CA GLY A 215 -13.16 13.05 -1.54
C GLY A 215 -12.85 14.21 -2.50
N ASP A 216 -12.90 15.43 -2.02
CA ASP A 216 -12.72 16.64 -2.82
C ASP A 216 -11.28 17.18 -2.82
N TYR A 217 -10.29 16.34 -2.43
CA TYR A 217 -8.91 16.81 -2.30
C TYR A 217 -8.23 17.16 -3.62
N VAL A 218 -8.62 16.51 -4.73
CA VAL A 218 -8.12 16.89 -6.06
C VAL A 218 -8.63 18.27 -6.43
N GLU A 219 -9.92 18.54 -6.23
CA GLU A 219 -10.55 19.84 -6.49
C GLU A 219 -9.95 20.93 -5.58
N LEU A 220 -9.70 20.63 -4.32
CA LEU A 220 -9.03 21.51 -3.36
C LEU A 220 -7.60 21.86 -3.84
N ALA A 221 -6.84 20.85 -4.29
CA ALA A 221 -5.48 21.05 -4.78
C ALA A 221 -5.42 21.98 -5.99
N LEU A 222 -6.28 21.73 -6.99
CA LEU A 222 -6.34 22.50 -8.24
C LEU A 222 -6.92 23.90 -8.04
N GLY A 223 -8.07 23.98 -7.39
CA GLY A 223 -8.85 25.22 -7.28
C GLY A 223 -8.35 26.12 -6.16
N GLU A 224 -8.23 25.61 -4.94
CA GLU A 224 -7.92 26.45 -3.80
C GLU A 224 -6.42 26.60 -3.54
N LEU A 225 -5.62 25.55 -3.73
CA LEU A 225 -4.16 25.64 -3.56
C LEU A 225 -3.44 26.06 -4.84
N GLY A 226 -4.10 25.98 -6.01
CA GLY A 226 -3.53 26.38 -7.30
C GLY A 226 -2.40 25.48 -7.79
N VAL A 227 -2.38 24.21 -7.36
CA VAL A 227 -1.38 23.23 -7.81
C VAL A 227 -1.66 22.86 -9.27
N PRO A 228 -0.66 22.91 -10.17
CA PRO A 228 -0.86 22.49 -11.57
C PRO A 228 -1.27 21.02 -11.68
N PRO A 229 -2.15 20.64 -12.64
CA PRO A 229 -2.63 19.26 -12.77
C PRO A 229 -1.53 18.21 -12.91
N ASP A 230 -0.46 18.51 -13.62
CA ASP A 230 0.71 17.64 -13.80
C ASP A 230 1.56 17.44 -12.54
N ARG A 231 1.26 18.24 -11.48
CA ARG A 231 1.87 18.16 -10.15
C ARG A 231 0.90 17.61 -9.09
N VAL A 232 -0.25 17.09 -9.52
CA VAL A 232 -1.23 16.40 -8.66
C VAL A 232 -1.28 14.93 -9.04
N ASP A 233 -1.14 14.05 -8.05
CA ASP A 233 -1.35 12.60 -8.21
C ASP A 233 -2.42 12.13 -7.22
N THR A 234 -3.32 11.25 -7.67
CA THR A 234 -4.33 10.61 -6.81
C THR A 234 -4.33 9.10 -7.00
N ILE A 235 -4.25 8.37 -5.90
CA ILE A 235 -4.28 6.91 -5.94
C ILE A 235 -5.70 6.32 -5.74
N VAL A 236 -6.72 7.16 -5.68
CA VAL A 236 -8.09 6.76 -5.32
C VAL A 236 -9.18 7.38 -6.20
N ARG A 237 -8.94 8.54 -6.82
CA ARG A 237 -9.88 9.30 -7.66
C ARG A 237 -9.52 9.13 -9.14
N PHE A 238 -9.67 7.90 -9.66
CA PHE A 238 -9.35 7.58 -11.06
C PHE A 238 -10.18 8.38 -12.07
N ASP A 239 -11.39 8.80 -11.69
CA ASP A 239 -12.23 9.71 -12.47
C ASP A 239 -11.61 11.10 -12.69
N ALA A 240 -10.77 11.54 -11.76
CA ALA A 240 -10.11 12.86 -11.83
C ALA A 240 -9.06 12.94 -12.95
N VAL A 241 -8.52 11.82 -13.41
CA VAL A 241 -7.56 11.77 -14.52
C VAL A 241 -8.19 12.32 -15.80
N GLU A 242 -9.36 11.80 -16.19
CA GLU A 242 -10.08 12.26 -17.37
C GLU A 242 -10.65 13.66 -17.19
N ARG A 243 -11.15 13.97 -15.99
CA ARG A 243 -11.84 15.22 -15.70
C ARG A 243 -10.93 16.43 -15.59
N TYR A 244 -9.74 16.25 -15.01
CA TYR A 244 -8.86 17.35 -14.63
C TYR A 244 -7.44 17.26 -15.20
N GLY A 245 -7.07 16.17 -15.84
CA GLY A 245 -5.72 15.94 -16.38
C GLY A 245 -4.66 15.71 -15.30
N VAL A 246 -5.07 15.30 -14.09
CA VAL A 246 -4.15 14.93 -13.01
C VAL A 246 -3.57 13.54 -13.25
N LYS A 247 -2.52 13.19 -12.52
CA LYS A 247 -1.89 11.85 -12.58
C LYS A 247 -2.59 10.88 -11.63
N SER A 248 -2.44 9.60 -11.92
CA SER A 248 -2.87 8.51 -11.05
C SER A 248 -1.87 7.35 -11.16
N GLU A 249 -0.66 7.61 -10.71
CA GLU A 249 0.42 6.63 -10.71
C GLU A 249 0.49 5.96 -9.33
N GLY A 250 0.43 4.64 -9.34
CA GLY A 250 0.40 3.87 -8.11
C GLY A 250 1.04 2.50 -8.26
N ASN A 251 0.46 1.49 -7.62
CA ASN A 251 0.99 0.14 -7.54
C ASN A 251 1.45 -0.43 -8.91
N ALA A 252 0.65 -0.30 -9.96
CA ALA A 252 0.98 -0.87 -11.27
C ALA A 252 2.26 -0.28 -11.90
N VAL A 253 2.58 0.98 -11.58
CA VAL A 253 3.80 1.66 -12.07
C VAL A 253 5.00 1.33 -11.18
N GLY A 254 4.79 1.24 -9.87
CA GLY A 254 5.84 1.01 -8.88
C GLY A 254 6.24 -0.45 -8.71
N ALA A 255 5.39 -1.40 -9.11
CA ALA A 255 5.59 -2.82 -8.85
C ALA A 255 6.84 -3.40 -9.53
N SER A 256 7.90 -3.56 -8.76
CA SER A 256 9.11 -4.26 -9.19
C SER A 256 9.91 -4.76 -7.98
N ALA A 257 10.62 -5.88 -8.14
CA ALA A 257 11.51 -6.42 -7.11
C ALA A 257 12.61 -5.42 -6.71
N ALA A 258 13.07 -4.59 -7.65
CA ALA A 258 14.09 -3.58 -7.39
C ALA A 258 13.58 -2.45 -6.49
N VAL A 259 12.37 -1.93 -6.75
CA VAL A 259 11.72 -0.94 -5.87
C VAL A 259 11.48 -1.53 -4.49
N LEU A 260 11.02 -2.79 -4.44
CA LEU A 260 10.78 -3.46 -3.15
C LEU A 260 12.07 -3.63 -2.34
N ALA A 261 13.16 -4.00 -3.01
CA ALA A 261 14.50 -4.12 -2.39
C ALA A 261 15.01 -2.76 -1.89
N GLU A 262 14.83 -1.68 -2.67
CA GLU A 262 15.16 -0.31 -2.26
C GLU A 262 14.43 0.06 -0.96
N LEU A 263 13.10 -0.09 -0.95
CA LEU A 263 12.27 0.25 0.21
C LEU A 263 12.60 -0.61 1.44
N ALA A 264 12.78 -1.93 1.25
CA ALA A 264 13.16 -2.84 2.32
C ALA A 264 14.53 -2.48 2.92
N SER A 265 15.48 -2.04 2.09
CA SER A 265 16.79 -1.57 2.53
C SER A 265 16.69 -0.29 3.37
N LEU A 266 15.83 0.66 2.99
CA LEU A 266 15.57 1.87 3.77
C LEU A 266 14.98 1.55 5.14
N ILE A 267 14.07 0.57 5.20
CA ILE A 267 13.50 0.10 6.47
C ILE A 267 14.58 -0.55 7.34
N ALA A 268 15.40 -1.42 6.76
CA ALA A 268 16.49 -2.07 7.46
C ALA A 268 17.54 -1.09 8.02
N ALA A 269 17.75 0.04 7.33
CA ALA A 269 18.62 1.14 7.76
C ALA A 269 17.97 2.07 8.81
N GLY A 270 16.68 1.89 9.12
CA GLY A 270 15.93 2.80 10.00
C GLY A 270 15.60 4.16 9.36
N GLU A 271 15.68 4.25 8.03
CA GLU A 271 15.44 5.49 7.27
C GLU A 271 13.99 5.58 6.72
N LEU A 272 13.23 4.49 6.83
CA LEU A 272 11.81 4.40 6.48
C LEU A 272 11.08 3.58 7.53
N GLU A 273 9.97 4.10 8.07
CA GLU A 273 9.07 3.40 8.97
C GLU A 273 7.77 3.04 8.24
N VAL A 274 7.30 1.80 8.41
CA VAL A 274 5.96 1.38 8.02
C VAL A 274 5.17 1.07 9.29
N PRO A 275 4.32 1.98 9.76
CA PRO A 275 3.55 1.77 10.99
C PRO A 275 2.58 0.59 10.83
N ILE A 276 2.54 -0.31 11.82
CA ILE A 276 1.60 -1.42 11.88
C ILE A 276 0.51 -1.10 12.91
N ALA A 277 -0.72 -0.94 12.43
CA ALA A 277 -1.88 -0.61 13.25
C ALA A 277 -2.46 -1.80 14.02
N GLY A 278 -2.16 -3.01 13.54
CA GLY A 278 -2.58 -4.25 14.18
C GLY A 278 -2.31 -5.46 13.32
N THR A 279 -2.19 -6.60 14.00
CA THR A 279 -2.02 -7.92 13.38
C THR A 279 -3.20 -8.80 13.77
N TYR A 280 -3.64 -9.66 12.86
CA TYR A 280 -4.78 -10.54 13.03
C TYR A 280 -4.44 -11.93 12.52
N PRO A 281 -4.86 -13.01 13.17
CA PRO A 281 -4.79 -14.33 12.59
C PRO A 281 -5.70 -14.40 11.34
N LEU A 282 -5.43 -15.31 10.42
CA LEU A 282 -6.20 -15.48 9.18
C LEU A 282 -7.70 -15.66 9.45
N THR A 283 -8.05 -16.33 10.55
CA THR A 283 -9.44 -16.56 11.00
C THR A 283 -10.21 -15.28 11.34
N GLN A 284 -9.51 -14.19 11.62
CA GLN A 284 -10.09 -12.88 11.92
C GLN A 284 -10.02 -11.91 10.73
N VAL A 285 -9.96 -12.42 9.50
CA VAL A 285 -9.88 -11.59 8.30
C VAL A 285 -11.03 -10.59 8.18
N ARG A 286 -12.24 -10.95 8.62
CA ARG A 286 -13.39 -10.05 8.59
C ARG A 286 -13.22 -8.87 9.55
N GLU A 287 -12.71 -9.12 10.75
CA GLU A 287 -12.42 -8.10 11.75
C GLU A 287 -11.31 -7.16 11.27
N ALA A 288 -10.27 -7.72 10.63
CA ALA A 288 -9.16 -6.94 10.06
C ALA A 288 -9.68 -5.96 8.98
N TYR A 289 -10.50 -6.43 8.03
CA TYR A 289 -11.10 -5.57 7.02
C TYR A 289 -12.15 -4.60 7.58
N ALA A 290 -12.93 -4.99 8.59
CA ALA A 290 -13.86 -4.10 9.29
C ALA A 290 -13.08 -2.97 9.99
N ARG A 291 -11.95 -3.27 10.62
CA ARG A 291 -11.05 -2.28 11.21
C ARG A 291 -10.49 -1.34 10.16
N LEU A 292 -10.07 -1.85 9.00
CA LEU A 292 -9.61 -1.02 7.88
C LEU A 292 -10.71 -0.07 7.40
N ALA A 293 -11.93 -0.58 7.22
CA ALA A 293 -13.08 0.18 6.73
C ALA A 293 -13.56 1.25 7.74
N SER A 294 -13.30 1.09 9.04
CA SER A 294 -13.66 2.10 10.06
C SER A 294 -12.88 3.41 9.88
N GLY A 295 -11.82 3.44 9.07
CA GLY A 295 -10.93 4.58 8.90
C GLY A 295 -10.06 4.85 10.14
N HIS A 296 -9.37 5.98 10.15
CA HIS A 296 -8.54 6.45 11.27
C HIS A 296 -7.45 5.45 11.72
N VAL A 297 -7.00 4.61 10.78
CA VAL A 297 -5.92 3.64 10.97
C VAL A 297 -4.60 4.32 10.59
N ARG A 298 -3.62 4.35 11.51
CA ARG A 298 -2.26 4.77 11.17
C ARG A 298 -1.48 3.58 10.60
N GLY A 299 -1.02 3.72 9.34
CA GLY A 299 -0.23 2.67 8.69
C GLY A 299 -1.06 1.49 8.21
N LYS A 300 -0.53 0.28 8.36
CA LYS A 300 -1.04 -0.95 7.76
C LYS A 300 -1.62 -1.91 8.80
N ILE A 301 -2.55 -2.74 8.34
CA ILE A 301 -3.06 -3.92 9.05
C ILE A 301 -2.54 -5.16 8.34
N VAL A 302 -2.20 -6.20 9.10
CA VAL A 302 -1.52 -7.40 8.60
C VAL A 302 -2.23 -8.66 9.09
N LEU A 303 -2.40 -9.62 8.21
CA LEU A 303 -2.78 -10.99 8.55
C LEU A 303 -1.54 -11.84 8.79
N LEU A 304 -1.60 -12.68 9.82
CA LEU A 304 -0.57 -13.68 10.14
C LEU A 304 -1.18 -15.06 9.91
N PRO A 305 -0.93 -15.68 8.75
CA PRO A 305 -1.39 -17.05 8.46
C PRO A 305 -0.54 -18.04 9.26
N GLU A 306 -1.14 -18.67 10.27
CA GLU A 306 -0.52 -19.72 11.09
C GLU A 306 -0.72 -21.12 10.48
#